data_ec804ab1abd32a139c255fb9d15fe275
#
_entry.id   ec804ab1abd32a139c255fb9d15fe275
#
_cell.length_a   1.000
_cell.length_b   1.000
_cell.length_c   1.000
_cell.angle_alpha   90.00
_cell.angle_beta   90.00
_cell.angle_gamma   90.00
#
_symmetry.space_group_name_H-M   'P 1'
#
loop_
_entity.id
_entity.type
_entity.pdbx_description
1 polymer ?
#
loop_
_entity_poly.entity_id
_entity_poly.type
_entity_poly.pdbx_seq_one_letter_code
_entity_poly.pdbx_strand_id
1 'polypeptide(L)'
;NTLLIALFGIIGTLISCIVVAYGFSRFRFPGRDLLFTLLIATIFLPAAVTIVPTYTFFLAIGWVGTWLPLIVPHFFANAYNVFLLRQYFMTIPREIDEAASIDGASPLRILTSIIVPVSTPVIIAVALFHMVFAWNDFFAPLIYLTSKPDLQPIAVGLSRFNGIYGSNPPLIQAAALMASLLPIFLFFISQR
;
A
#
# COMPACT_ATOMS: atom_id res chain seq x y z
N ASN A 1 -6.46 13.27 8.52
CA ASN A 1 -6.80 11.84 8.54
C ASN A 1 -6.19 11.11 7.34
N THR A 2 -6.57 11.50 6.10
CA THR A 2 -6.12 10.83 4.85
C THR A 2 -4.60 10.71 4.76
N LEU A 3 -3.87 11.80 5.01
CA LEU A 3 -2.41 11.80 4.98
C LEU A 3 -1.78 10.87 6.01
N LEU A 4 -2.34 10.80 7.21
CA LEU A 4 -1.84 9.90 8.26
C LEU A 4 -2.09 8.43 7.88
N ILE A 5 -3.30 8.10 7.43
CA ILE A 5 -3.64 6.75 6.96
C ILE A 5 -2.73 6.35 5.79
N ALA A 6 -2.57 7.24 4.80
CA ALA A 6 -1.71 6.99 3.65
C ALA A 6 -0.23 6.83 4.05
N LEU A 7 0.30 7.70 4.92
CA LEU A 7 1.69 7.65 5.38
C LEU A 7 2.01 6.33 6.09
N PHE A 8 1.19 5.96 7.07
CA PHE A 8 1.39 4.69 7.80
C PHE A 8 1.16 3.48 6.90
N GLY A 9 0.20 3.54 5.99
CA GLY A 9 -0.04 2.51 4.98
C GLY A 9 1.15 2.34 4.02
N ILE A 10 1.76 3.45 3.54
CA ILE A 10 2.97 3.44 2.72
C ILE A 10 4.12 2.77 3.48
N ILE A 11 4.38 3.19 4.72
CA ILE A 11 5.45 2.62 5.55
C ILE A 11 5.25 1.11 5.70
N GLY A 12 4.04 0.68 6.07
CA GLY A 12 3.70 -0.74 6.21
C GLY A 12 3.91 -1.52 4.92
N THR A 13 3.37 -1.00 3.81
CA THR A 13 3.51 -1.62 2.48
C THR A 13 4.97 -1.74 2.05
N LEU A 14 5.76 -0.68 2.19
CA LEU A 14 7.16 -0.71 1.78
C LEU A 14 7.96 -1.70 2.61
N ILE A 15 7.87 -1.64 3.95
CA ILE A 15 8.62 -2.55 4.82
C ILE A 15 8.28 -4.00 4.51
N SER A 16 7.00 -4.34 4.49
CA SER A 16 6.56 -5.72 4.31
C SER A 16 6.83 -6.24 2.90
N CYS A 17 6.49 -5.46 1.85
CA CYS A 17 6.65 -5.90 0.48
C CYS A 17 8.12 -5.99 0.03
N ILE A 18 9.00 -5.08 0.50
CA ILE A 18 10.43 -5.12 0.20
C ILE A 18 11.04 -6.41 0.76
N VAL A 19 10.77 -6.74 2.02
CA VAL A 19 11.32 -7.94 2.66
C VAL A 19 10.83 -9.21 1.96
N VAL A 20 9.52 -9.29 1.69
CA VAL A 20 8.92 -10.47 1.02
C VAL A 20 9.42 -10.59 -0.42
N ALA A 21 9.49 -9.48 -1.18
CA ALA A 21 10.00 -9.48 -2.54
C ALA A 21 11.48 -9.87 -2.61
N TYR A 22 12.28 -9.41 -1.66
CA TYR A 22 13.70 -9.80 -1.52
C TYR A 22 13.83 -11.31 -1.29
N GLY A 23 13.02 -11.86 -0.37
CA GLY A 23 12.96 -13.30 -0.13
C GLY A 23 12.67 -14.10 -1.40
N PHE A 24 11.64 -13.72 -2.16
CA PHE A 24 11.26 -14.40 -3.40
C PHE A 24 12.22 -14.17 -4.58
N SER A 25 13.00 -13.09 -4.58
CA SER A 25 13.94 -12.79 -5.67
C SER A 25 15.31 -13.41 -5.48
N ARG A 26 15.82 -13.43 -4.25
CA ARG A 26 17.23 -13.77 -3.95
C ARG A 26 17.41 -15.16 -3.35
N PHE A 27 16.50 -15.60 -2.51
CA PHE A 27 16.65 -16.90 -1.84
C PHE A 27 16.05 -18.05 -2.65
N ARG A 28 16.69 -19.22 -2.51
CA ARG A 28 16.19 -20.50 -3.01
C ARG A 28 15.74 -21.32 -1.82
N PHE A 29 14.46 -21.66 -1.78
CA PHE A 29 13.87 -22.50 -0.74
C PHE A 29 12.80 -23.42 -1.36
N PRO A 30 12.56 -24.60 -0.75
CA PRO A 30 11.53 -25.52 -1.22
C PRO A 30 10.15 -24.84 -1.26
N GLY A 31 9.40 -25.03 -2.36
CA GLY A 31 8.07 -24.46 -2.51
C GLY A 31 8.01 -22.98 -2.89
N ARG A 32 9.15 -22.30 -3.10
CA ARG A 32 9.19 -20.87 -3.46
C ARG A 32 8.24 -20.48 -4.59
N ASP A 33 8.30 -21.22 -5.68
CA ASP A 33 7.54 -20.86 -6.88
C ASP A 33 6.04 -21.16 -6.70
N LEU A 34 5.70 -22.22 -5.95
CA LEU A 34 4.31 -22.50 -5.55
C LEU A 34 3.75 -21.39 -4.65
N LEU A 35 4.50 -20.99 -3.62
CA LEU A 35 4.08 -19.91 -2.72
C LEU A 35 3.95 -18.58 -3.46
N PHE A 36 4.86 -18.29 -4.39
CA PHE A 36 4.75 -17.10 -5.22
C PHE A 36 3.52 -17.13 -6.13
N THR A 37 3.23 -18.29 -6.74
CA THR A 37 2.02 -18.48 -7.55
C THR A 37 0.75 -18.30 -6.72
N LEU A 38 0.70 -18.85 -5.52
CA LEU A 38 -0.42 -18.65 -4.59
C LEU A 38 -0.57 -17.17 -4.18
N LEU A 39 0.55 -16.48 -3.91
CA LEU A 39 0.54 -15.05 -3.64
C LEU A 39 -0.09 -14.28 -4.81
N ILE A 40 0.34 -14.54 -6.05
CA ILE A 40 -0.21 -13.88 -7.24
C ILE A 40 -1.70 -14.23 -7.45
N ALA A 41 -2.09 -15.47 -7.15
CA ALA A 41 -3.48 -15.89 -7.25
C ALA A 41 -4.42 -15.05 -6.35
N THR A 42 -3.92 -14.50 -5.24
CA THR A 42 -4.72 -13.61 -4.38
C THR A 42 -5.13 -12.31 -5.06
N ILE A 43 -4.43 -11.86 -6.11
CA ILE A 43 -4.82 -10.65 -6.88
C ILE A 43 -6.19 -10.82 -7.53
N PHE A 44 -6.55 -12.05 -7.89
CA PHE A 44 -7.82 -12.35 -8.55
C PHE A 44 -9.01 -12.42 -7.58
N LEU A 45 -8.77 -12.36 -6.26
CA LEU A 45 -9.84 -12.35 -5.27
C LEU A 45 -10.51 -10.97 -5.24
N PRO A 46 -11.81 -10.85 -5.61
CA PRO A 46 -12.50 -9.57 -5.55
C PRO A 46 -12.64 -9.08 -4.12
N ALA A 47 -12.37 -7.79 -3.89
CA ALA A 47 -12.54 -7.16 -2.57
C ALA A 47 -13.97 -7.35 -2.01
N ALA A 48 -14.97 -7.41 -2.90
CA ALA A 48 -16.37 -7.64 -2.51
C ALA A 48 -16.60 -8.96 -1.79
N VAL A 49 -15.79 -10.00 -2.09
CA VAL A 49 -15.91 -11.32 -1.43
C VAL A 49 -15.29 -11.30 -0.04
N THR A 50 -14.22 -10.53 0.14
CA THR A 50 -13.44 -10.51 1.38
C THR A 50 -13.96 -9.51 2.41
N ILE A 51 -14.80 -8.56 2.01
CA ILE A 51 -15.18 -7.43 2.87
C ILE A 51 -16.01 -7.85 4.08
N VAL A 52 -16.95 -8.78 3.91
CA VAL A 52 -17.80 -9.25 5.03
C VAL A 52 -16.99 -10.04 6.05
N PRO A 53 -16.19 -11.06 5.69
CA PRO A 53 -15.35 -11.77 6.66
C PRO A 53 -14.31 -10.87 7.32
N THR A 54 -13.70 -9.92 6.60
CA THR A 54 -12.73 -8.99 7.21
C THR A 54 -13.41 -8.00 8.16
N TYR A 55 -14.62 -7.53 7.85
CA TYR A 55 -15.39 -6.69 8.76
C TYR A 55 -15.72 -7.43 10.07
N THR A 56 -16.26 -8.65 9.98
CA THR A 56 -16.58 -9.44 11.17
C THR A 56 -15.35 -9.75 12.02
N PHE A 57 -14.22 -10.03 11.39
CA PHE A 57 -12.95 -10.21 12.08
C PHE A 57 -12.53 -8.93 12.82
N PHE A 58 -12.49 -7.78 12.14
CA PHE A 58 -12.09 -6.51 12.77
C PHE A 58 -13.08 -6.04 13.84
N LEU A 59 -14.37 -6.36 13.68
CA LEU A 59 -15.37 -6.11 14.71
C LEU A 59 -15.10 -6.95 15.98
N ALA A 60 -14.80 -8.24 15.80
CA ALA A 60 -14.51 -9.16 16.91
C ALA A 60 -13.29 -8.77 17.72
N ILE A 61 -12.25 -8.20 17.08
CA ILE A 61 -11.04 -7.72 17.77
C ILE A 61 -11.10 -6.25 18.20
N GLY A 62 -12.27 -5.58 18.03
CA GLY A 62 -12.49 -4.21 18.48
C GLY A 62 -11.81 -3.12 17.66
N TRP A 63 -11.45 -3.38 16.41
CA TRP A 63 -10.77 -2.41 15.53
C TRP A 63 -11.74 -1.50 14.76
N VAL A 64 -13.01 -1.88 14.62
CA VAL A 64 -14.03 -1.04 13.97
C VAL A 64 -14.22 0.26 14.75
N GLY A 65 -14.29 1.37 14.07
CA GLY A 65 -14.30 2.72 14.66
C GLY A 65 -12.90 3.30 14.92
N THR A 66 -11.85 2.65 14.43
CA THR A 66 -10.44 3.13 14.51
C THR A 66 -9.77 3.09 13.13
N TRP A 67 -8.57 3.67 13.00
CA TRP A 67 -7.77 3.56 11.76
C TRP A 67 -7.06 2.22 11.58
N LEU A 68 -7.06 1.34 12.59
CA LEU A 68 -6.33 0.07 12.56
C LEU A 68 -6.67 -0.81 11.36
N PRO A 69 -7.95 -1.01 10.96
CA PRO A 69 -8.30 -1.77 9.76
C PRO A 69 -7.77 -1.18 8.45
N LEU A 70 -7.51 0.14 8.43
CA LEU A 70 -7.03 0.86 7.25
C LEU A 70 -5.50 0.96 7.18
N ILE A 71 -4.80 0.64 8.27
CA ILE A 71 -3.34 0.78 8.37
C ILE A 71 -2.67 -0.58 8.55
N VAL A 72 -3.07 -1.36 9.54
CA VAL A 72 -2.34 -2.56 9.97
C VAL A 72 -2.25 -3.64 8.87
N PRO A 73 -3.29 -3.91 8.05
CA PRO A 73 -3.20 -4.90 6.99
C PRO A 73 -2.07 -4.63 5.98
N HIS A 74 -1.66 -3.38 5.79
CA HIS A 74 -0.58 -3.01 4.88
C HIS A 74 0.81 -3.45 5.36
N PHE A 75 0.95 -3.82 6.63
CA PHE A 75 2.18 -4.41 7.17
C PHE A 75 2.34 -5.90 6.87
N PHE A 76 1.37 -6.52 6.21
CA PHE A 76 1.39 -7.95 5.87
C PHE A 76 1.62 -8.23 4.38
N ALA A 77 2.19 -7.29 3.67
CA ALA A 77 2.47 -7.33 2.24
C ALA A 77 1.20 -7.52 1.38
N ASN A 78 1.27 -7.12 0.14
CA ASN A 78 0.24 -7.43 -0.85
C ASN A 78 0.88 -7.95 -2.14
N ALA A 79 0.16 -8.80 -2.83
CA ALA A 79 0.67 -9.55 -3.96
C ALA A 79 1.14 -8.64 -5.11
N TYR A 80 0.42 -7.56 -5.41
CA TYR A 80 0.75 -6.66 -6.50
C TYR A 80 2.10 -5.95 -6.28
N ASN A 81 2.30 -5.37 -5.08
CA ASN A 81 3.54 -4.64 -4.77
C ASN A 81 4.73 -5.61 -4.59
N VAL A 82 4.50 -6.80 -4.03
CA VAL A 82 5.53 -7.85 -3.96
C VAL A 82 5.94 -8.27 -5.38
N PHE A 83 4.99 -8.44 -6.29
CA PHE A 83 5.28 -8.77 -7.68
C PHE A 83 6.14 -7.70 -8.35
N LEU A 84 5.76 -6.42 -8.26
CA LEU A 84 6.51 -5.32 -8.85
C LEU A 84 7.94 -5.25 -8.33
N LEU A 85 8.11 -5.26 -7.01
CA LEU A 85 9.42 -5.19 -6.36
C LEU A 85 10.28 -6.41 -6.72
N ARG A 86 9.69 -7.63 -6.69
CA ARG A 86 10.41 -8.85 -7.07
C ARG A 86 10.89 -8.80 -8.51
N GLN A 87 10.06 -8.37 -9.46
CA GLN A 87 10.47 -8.25 -10.86
C GLN A 87 11.63 -7.27 -11.02
N TYR A 88 11.56 -6.13 -10.35
CA TYR A 88 12.66 -5.17 -10.39
C TYR A 88 13.94 -5.74 -9.74
N PHE A 89 13.84 -6.36 -8.55
CA PHE A 89 15.01 -6.95 -7.88
C PHE A 89 15.68 -8.02 -8.73
N MET A 90 14.93 -8.76 -9.52
CA MET A 90 15.48 -9.77 -10.44
C MET A 90 16.26 -9.17 -11.61
N THR A 91 16.10 -7.89 -11.95
CA THR A 91 16.92 -7.21 -12.97
C THR A 91 18.30 -6.82 -12.46
N ILE A 92 18.49 -6.76 -11.14
CA ILE A 92 19.78 -6.43 -10.52
C ILE A 92 20.68 -7.67 -10.60
N PRO A 93 21.90 -7.57 -11.17
CA PRO A 93 22.83 -8.69 -11.28
C PRO A 93 23.12 -9.34 -9.92
N ARG A 94 23.21 -10.68 -9.89
CA ARG A 94 23.49 -11.43 -8.65
C ARG A 94 24.92 -11.32 -8.18
N GLU A 95 25.80 -11.02 -9.09
CA GLU A 95 27.23 -10.79 -8.84
C GLU A 95 27.47 -9.70 -7.80
N ILE A 96 26.56 -8.73 -7.71
CA ILE A 96 26.61 -7.67 -6.68
C ILE A 96 26.36 -8.25 -5.29
N ASP A 97 25.38 -9.15 -5.16
CA ASP A 97 25.07 -9.80 -3.89
C ASP A 97 26.20 -10.77 -3.48
N GLU A 98 26.78 -11.48 -4.46
CA GLU A 98 27.89 -12.42 -4.25
C GLU A 98 29.14 -11.69 -3.80
N ALA A 99 29.51 -10.59 -4.47
CA ALA A 99 30.62 -9.74 -4.06
C ALA A 99 30.47 -9.21 -2.64
N ALA A 100 29.28 -8.66 -2.32
CA ALA A 100 29.00 -8.17 -0.97
C ALA A 100 29.05 -9.29 0.09
N SER A 101 28.66 -10.51 -0.27
CA SER A 101 28.71 -11.67 0.62
C SER A 101 30.16 -12.10 0.89
N ILE A 102 31.06 -12.01 -0.12
CA ILE A 102 32.51 -12.25 0.04
C ILE A 102 33.11 -11.22 1.00
N ASP A 103 32.64 -9.95 0.93
CA ASP A 103 33.05 -8.88 1.84
C ASP A 103 32.43 -9.02 3.25
N GLY A 104 31.70 -10.11 3.52
CA GLY A 104 31.11 -10.41 4.84
C GLY A 104 29.81 -9.71 5.14
N ALA A 105 29.13 -9.14 4.14
CA ALA A 105 27.82 -8.53 4.35
C ALA A 105 26.74 -9.57 4.62
N SER A 106 25.96 -9.36 5.68
CA SER A 106 24.77 -10.19 5.95
C SER A 106 23.66 -9.91 4.92
N PRO A 107 22.73 -10.85 4.70
CA PRO A 107 21.59 -10.64 3.78
C PRO A 107 20.78 -9.37 4.06
N LEU A 108 20.59 -9.03 5.33
CA LEU A 108 19.90 -7.79 5.71
C LEU A 108 20.70 -6.55 5.32
N ARG A 109 22.03 -6.60 5.46
CA ARG A 109 22.94 -5.52 5.05
C ARG A 109 22.92 -5.35 3.52
N ILE A 110 22.93 -6.45 2.77
CA ILE A 110 22.80 -6.43 1.30
C ILE A 110 21.47 -5.78 0.90
N LEU A 111 20.35 -6.20 1.53
CA LEU A 111 19.06 -5.61 1.28
C LEU A 111 19.05 -4.10 1.53
N THR A 112 19.47 -3.66 2.71
CA THR A 112 19.32 -2.24 3.12
C THR A 112 20.36 -1.32 2.50
N SER A 113 21.60 -1.80 2.27
CA SER A 113 22.69 -0.94 1.81
C SER A 113 22.94 -1.01 0.30
N ILE A 114 22.40 -2.02 -0.40
CA ILE A 114 22.61 -2.21 -1.83
C ILE A 114 21.30 -2.26 -2.58
N ILE A 115 20.45 -3.26 -2.29
CA ILE A 115 19.22 -3.51 -3.08
C ILE A 115 18.23 -2.36 -2.95
N VAL A 116 17.94 -1.89 -1.74
CA VAL A 116 17.00 -0.78 -1.51
C VAL A 116 17.47 0.52 -2.18
N PRO A 117 18.71 0.98 -2.03
CA PRO A 117 19.17 2.19 -2.71
C PRO A 117 19.13 2.11 -4.25
N VAL A 118 19.54 0.98 -4.82
CA VAL A 118 19.50 0.77 -6.29
C VAL A 118 18.05 0.68 -6.79
N SER A 119 17.12 0.23 -5.94
CA SER A 119 15.71 0.05 -6.26
C SER A 119 14.85 1.28 -5.94
N THR A 120 15.44 2.42 -5.61
CA THR A 120 14.70 3.66 -5.30
C THR A 120 13.60 3.99 -6.31
N PRO A 121 13.78 3.86 -7.65
CA PRO A 121 12.72 4.18 -8.60
C PRO A 121 11.45 3.33 -8.42
N VAL A 122 11.58 2.02 -8.26
CA VAL A 122 10.41 1.15 -8.06
C VAL A 122 9.81 1.32 -6.67
N ILE A 123 10.61 1.63 -5.65
CA ILE A 123 10.14 1.90 -4.29
C ILE A 123 9.28 3.17 -4.27
N ILE A 124 9.71 4.23 -4.97
CA ILE A 124 8.92 5.46 -5.15
C ILE A 124 7.63 5.14 -5.89
N ALA A 125 7.67 4.35 -6.96
CA ALA A 125 6.48 3.96 -7.70
C ALA A 125 5.47 3.21 -6.80
N VAL A 126 5.91 2.25 -5.97
CA VAL A 126 5.07 1.54 -5.00
C VAL A 126 4.48 2.50 -3.96
N ALA A 127 5.28 3.43 -3.45
CA ALA A 127 4.81 4.44 -2.50
C ALA A 127 3.71 5.33 -3.12
N LEU A 128 3.90 5.76 -4.37
CA LEU A 128 2.91 6.55 -5.11
C LEU A 128 1.61 5.78 -5.37
N PHE A 129 1.72 4.52 -5.80
CA PHE A 129 0.53 3.69 -6.01
C PHE A 129 -0.26 3.52 -4.72
N HIS A 130 0.43 3.28 -3.60
CA HIS A 130 -0.24 3.21 -2.30
C HIS A 130 -0.84 4.54 -1.88
N MET A 131 -0.15 5.66 -2.11
CA MET A 131 -0.67 7.00 -1.83
C MET A 131 -1.97 7.28 -2.60
N VAL A 132 -1.98 6.99 -3.91
CA VAL A 132 -3.17 7.16 -4.76
C VAL A 132 -4.29 6.23 -4.32
N PHE A 133 -3.98 4.97 -3.98
CA PHE A 133 -4.94 4.02 -3.43
C PHE A 133 -5.59 4.56 -2.15
N ALA A 134 -4.78 4.91 -1.15
CA ALA A 134 -5.28 5.39 0.14
C ALA A 134 -6.03 6.73 0.04
N TRP A 135 -5.63 7.59 -0.91
CA TRP A 135 -6.31 8.86 -1.17
C TRP A 135 -7.72 8.69 -1.72
N ASN A 136 -7.90 7.72 -2.60
CA ASN A 136 -9.17 7.43 -3.27
C ASN A 136 -10.01 6.38 -2.54
N ASP A 137 -9.48 5.78 -1.47
CA ASP A 137 -10.23 4.75 -0.74
C ASP A 137 -11.44 5.37 -0.05
N PHE A 138 -12.60 4.99 -0.56
CA PHE A 138 -13.90 5.43 -0.07
C PHE A 138 -14.59 4.34 0.74
N PHE A 139 -14.53 3.09 0.23
CA PHE A 139 -15.43 2.04 0.67
C PHE A 139 -15.02 1.45 2.02
N ALA A 140 -13.74 1.16 2.21
CA ALA A 140 -13.25 0.63 3.48
C ALA A 140 -13.41 1.64 4.63
N PRO A 141 -13.00 2.92 4.48
CA PRO A 141 -13.27 3.92 5.52
C PRO A 141 -14.76 4.16 5.80
N LEU A 142 -15.60 4.11 4.76
CA LEU A 142 -17.06 4.26 4.95
C LEU A 142 -17.60 3.17 5.89
N ILE A 143 -17.15 1.93 5.73
CA ILE A 143 -17.63 0.79 6.53
C ILE A 143 -17.00 0.79 7.93
N TYR A 144 -15.67 0.93 8.02
CA TYR A 144 -15.00 0.82 9.31
C TYR A 144 -15.15 2.04 10.21
N LEU A 145 -15.38 3.25 9.64
CA LEU A 145 -15.45 4.51 10.39
C LEU A 145 -16.84 5.13 10.39
N THR A 146 -17.91 4.35 10.13
CA THR A 146 -19.29 4.86 10.11
C THR A 146 -19.68 5.56 11.40
N SER A 147 -19.28 5.00 12.56
CA SER A 147 -19.57 5.54 13.89
C SER A 147 -18.66 6.70 14.32
N LYS A 148 -17.61 7.02 13.55
CA LYS A 148 -16.58 8.02 13.89
C LYS A 148 -16.33 8.97 12.73
N PRO A 149 -17.26 9.91 12.47
CA PRO A 149 -17.15 10.87 11.36
C PRO A 149 -15.85 11.67 11.35
N ASP A 150 -15.33 12.02 12.53
CA ASP A 150 -14.13 12.85 12.70
C ASP A 150 -12.84 12.13 12.27
N LEU A 151 -12.87 10.80 12.19
CA LEU A 151 -11.74 9.98 11.75
C LEU A 151 -11.74 9.70 10.24
N GLN A 152 -12.83 10.03 9.54
CA GLN A 152 -12.98 9.69 8.12
C GLN A 152 -12.01 10.46 7.23
N PRO A 153 -11.48 9.81 6.16
CA PRO A 153 -10.65 10.45 5.15
C PRO A 153 -11.45 11.32 4.19
N ILE A 154 -10.73 12.07 3.35
CA ILE A 154 -11.29 13.07 2.43
C ILE A 154 -12.30 12.47 1.43
N ALA A 155 -12.07 11.25 0.95
CA ALA A 155 -12.96 10.60 0.00
C ALA A 155 -14.38 10.40 0.57
N VAL A 156 -14.49 9.98 1.84
CA VAL A 156 -15.77 9.88 2.55
C VAL A 156 -16.34 11.25 2.86
N GLY A 157 -15.49 12.22 3.22
CA GLY A 157 -15.90 13.61 3.44
C GLY A 157 -16.56 14.23 2.21
N LEU A 158 -15.95 14.04 1.03
CA LEU A 158 -16.51 14.53 -0.25
C LEU A 158 -17.89 13.97 -0.56
N SER A 159 -18.14 12.70 -0.28
CA SER A 159 -19.43 12.07 -0.55
C SER A 159 -20.59 12.68 0.27
N ARG A 160 -20.29 13.26 1.44
CA ARG A 160 -21.27 13.92 2.29
C ARG A 160 -21.84 15.22 1.70
N PHE A 161 -21.07 15.91 0.85
CA PHE A 161 -21.58 17.09 0.15
C PHE A 161 -22.77 16.79 -0.77
N ASN A 162 -22.89 15.54 -1.24
CA ASN A 162 -24.04 15.11 -2.03
C ASN A 162 -25.32 14.89 -1.20
N GLY A 163 -25.23 14.72 0.11
CA GLY A 163 -26.39 14.39 0.96
C GLY A 163 -26.82 15.49 1.92
N ILE A 164 -25.87 16.23 2.49
CA ILE A 164 -26.15 17.17 3.59
C ILE A 164 -26.59 18.56 3.08
N TYR A 165 -26.07 18.98 1.94
CA TYR A 165 -26.30 20.32 1.39
C TYR A 165 -27.21 20.34 0.16
N GLY A 166 -27.97 19.25 -0.10
CA GLY A 166 -28.66 19.08 -1.36
C GLY A 166 -27.68 18.92 -2.53
N SER A 167 -28.16 18.80 -3.76
CA SER A 167 -27.28 18.79 -4.91
C SER A 167 -26.82 20.23 -5.23
N ASN A 168 -25.66 20.60 -4.69
CA ASN A 168 -24.97 21.84 -5.08
C ASN A 168 -23.71 21.47 -5.89
N PRO A 169 -23.86 21.23 -7.20
CA PRO A 169 -22.76 20.77 -8.05
C PRO A 169 -21.51 21.66 -8.02
N PRO A 170 -21.62 23.01 -8.01
CA PRO A 170 -20.45 23.89 -7.91
C PRO A 170 -19.62 23.67 -6.65
N LEU A 171 -20.25 23.45 -5.50
CA LEU A 171 -19.55 23.23 -4.24
C LEU A 171 -18.81 21.88 -4.23
N ILE A 172 -19.46 20.84 -4.76
CA ILE A 172 -18.86 19.50 -4.91
C ILE A 172 -17.66 19.55 -5.83
N GLN A 173 -17.77 20.24 -6.98
CA GLN A 173 -16.69 20.41 -7.93
C GLN A 173 -15.50 21.17 -7.32
N ALA A 174 -15.76 22.26 -6.58
CA ALA A 174 -14.73 23.02 -5.89
C ALA A 174 -14.00 22.16 -4.86
N ALA A 175 -14.73 21.42 -4.03
CA ALA A 175 -14.14 20.50 -3.04
C ALA A 175 -13.34 19.37 -3.69
N ALA A 176 -13.82 18.79 -4.79
CA ALA A 176 -13.10 17.76 -5.55
C ALA A 176 -11.83 18.30 -6.19
N LEU A 177 -11.85 19.51 -6.74
CA LEU A 177 -10.65 20.18 -7.27
C LEU A 177 -9.61 20.40 -6.15
N MET A 178 -10.02 20.92 -5.00
CA MET A 178 -9.11 21.11 -3.86
C MET A 178 -8.51 19.76 -3.39
N ALA A 179 -9.33 18.73 -3.34
CA ALA A 179 -8.89 17.39 -2.95
C ALA A 179 -7.89 16.78 -3.94
N SER A 180 -7.99 17.10 -5.23
CA SER A 180 -7.10 16.58 -6.27
C SER A 180 -5.72 17.26 -6.34
N LEU A 181 -5.57 18.47 -5.77
CA LEU A 181 -4.33 19.24 -5.88
C LEU A 181 -3.12 18.52 -5.26
N LEU A 182 -3.29 17.88 -4.12
CA LEU A 182 -2.18 17.20 -3.43
C LEU A 182 -1.68 15.96 -4.19
N PRO A 183 -2.52 15.01 -4.64
CA PRO A 183 -2.06 13.90 -5.47
C PRO A 183 -1.37 14.35 -6.75
N ILE A 184 -1.91 15.38 -7.43
CA ILE A 184 -1.31 15.95 -8.63
C ILE A 184 0.07 16.52 -8.34
N PHE A 185 0.21 17.30 -7.28
CA PHE A 185 1.49 17.88 -6.87
C PHE A 185 2.53 16.82 -6.55
N LEU A 186 2.17 15.80 -5.77
CA LEU A 186 3.06 14.68 -5.44
C LEU A 186 3.48 13.90 -6.68
N PHE A 187 2.56 13.69 -7.62
CA PHE A 187 2.87 13.03 -8.89
C PHE A 187 3.93 13.81 -9.69
N PHE A 188 3.78 15.12 -9.84
CA PHE A 188 4.75 15.94 -10.56
C PHE A 188 6.14 15.99 -9.90
N ILE A 189 6.22 15.98 -8.58
CA ILE A 189 7.51 15.92 -7.87
C ILE A 189 8.20 14.57 -8.11
N SER A 190 7.43 13.50 -8.14
CA SER A 190 7.96 12.13 -8.24
C SER A 190 8.41 11.73 -9.64
N GLN A 191 8.09 12.51 -10.67
CA GLN A 191 8.52 12.26 -12.06
C GLN A 191 9.99 12.61 -12.31
N ARG A 192 10.65 13.32 -11.41
CA ARG A 192 12.06 13.70 -11.51
C ARG A 192 12.94 12.70 -10.77
#